data_269c7c162ec875e79151d6d9c3bde1b0
#
_entry.id   269c7c162ec875e79151d6d9c3bde1b0
#
_cell.length_a   1.000
_cell.length_b   1.000
_cell.length_c   1.000
_cell.angle_alpha   90.00
_cell.angle_beta   90.00
_cell.angle_gamma   90.00
#
_symmetry.space_group_name_H-M   'P 1'
#
loop_
_entity.id
_entity.type
_entity.pdbx_description
1 polymer ?
#
loop_
_entity_poly.entity_id
_entity_poly.type
_entity_poly.pdbx_seq_one_letter_code
_entity_poly.pdbx_strand_id
1 'polypeptide(L)'
;MTKKIKTLASGVIAAAISLLLMLTPCANAADMIDVSSWQTGINVTTTGAEIVTVKATEGITYVNPDCDRIVQDALTAGQGVGVYHFAHTENNPQQEAQHFINSTRGYINKGIVPILDWEPNAPWDTNWALTWLHTVEAAWGTKPIIYTYQYVENSYDWTNIVHENYGLWIAAYPLGDTPIYGFNPPATQPTLYHWPFAVAWQYTPNGHVNNWNGGLDLSVVYGDLNTWHAYAGNRQVASKPTPQPTPQPNTPDTPCNTDCITIQPGQYVSMFWPDWWDVSVPSGNPSIVYPGDKVCHNNGSTATVSRTYVVQAGDTLSNIAAHLGINMYNITGYSSGNINLIYPGEVLHY
;
A
#
# COMPACT_ATOMS: atom_id res chain seq x y z
N MET A 1 -21.93 -73.21 32.34
CA MET A 1 -21.84 -71.90 32.96
C MET A 1 -20.70 -71.15 32.28
N THR A 2 -20.97 -70.32 31.29
CA THR A 2 -19.95 -69.60 30.55
C THR A 2 -20.31 -68.12 30.56
N LYS A 3 -19.51 -67.34 31.27
CA LYS A 3 -19.63 -65.88 31.38
C LYS A 3 -19.10 -65.21 30.09
N LYS A 4 -19.94 -64.50 29.35
CA LYS A 4 -19.56 -63.63 28.25
C LYS A 4 -19.05 -62.27 28.83
N ILE A 5 -17.83 -61.96 28.51
CA ILE A 5 -17.24 -60.65 28.77
C ILE A 5 -17.61 -59.72 27.59
N LYS A 6 -18.33 -58.62 27.87
CA LYS A 6 -18.62 -57.58 26.92
C LYS A 6 -17.46 -56.54 26.95
N THR A 7 -16.75 -56.45 25.83
CA THR A 7 -15.77 -55.40 25.60
C THR A 7 -16.49 -54.13 25.14
N LEU A 8 -16.39 -53.05 25.95
CA LEU A 8 -16.81 -51.73 25.50
C LEU A 8 -15.69 -51.13 24.65
N ALA A 9 -15.98 -50.85 23.40
CA ALA A 9 -15.13 -50.05 22.55
C ALA A 9 -15.45 -48.57 22.79
N SER A 10 -14.53 -47.82 23.39
CA SER A 10 -14.59 -46.37 23.51
C SER A 10 -14.17 -45.75 22.19
N GLY A 11 -15.15 -45.28 21.45
CA GLY A 11 -14.89 -44.46 20.24
C GLY A 11 -14.51 -43.06 20.68
N VAL A 12 -13.26 -42.68 20.38
CA VAL A 12 -12.80 -41.29 20.47
C VAL A 12 -13.26 -40.58 19.21
N ILE A 13 -14.27 -39.73 19.34
CA ILE A 13 -14.67 -38.83 18.24
C ILE A 13 -13.70 -37.63 18.30
N ALA A 14 -12.73 -37.62 17.39
CA ALA A 14 -11.90 -36.46 17.15
C ALA A 14 -12.76 -35.44 16.39
N ALA A 15 -13.29 -34.44 17.09
CA ALA A 15 -13.89 -33.28 16.45
C ALA A 15 -12.75 -32.43 15.86
N ALA A 16 -12.59 -32.50 14.54
CA ALA A 16 -11.78 -31.55 13.80
C ALA A 16 -12.49 -30.20 13.85
N ILE A 17 -12.06 -29.31 14.74
CA ILE A 17 -12.43 -27.91 14.72
C ILE A 17 -11.65 -27.29 13.55
N SER A 18 -12.31 -27.19 12.40
CA SER A 18 -11.83 -26.35 11.31
C SER A 18 -11.90 -24.90 11.80
N LEU A 19 -10.77 -24.37 12.26
CA LEU A 19 -10.60 -22.96 12.55
C LEU A 19 -10.65 -22.22 11.21
N LEU A 20 -11.84 -21.78 10.84
CA LEU A 20 -12.05 -20.84 9.75
C LEU A 20 -11.43 -19.52 10.24
N LEU A 21 -10.18 -19.25 9.89
CA LEU A 21 -9.61 -17.93 9.99
C LEU A 21 -10.44 -17.03 9.05
N MET A 22 -11.50 -16.46 9.62
CA MET A 22 -12.10 -15.27 9.05
C MET A 22 -11.01 -14.21 9.12
N LEU A 23 -10.38 -13.92 7.99
CA LEU A 23 -9.63 -12.70 7.81
C LEU A 23 -10.62 -11.57 8.08
N THR A 24 -10.59 -11.06 9.30
CA THR A 24 -11.28 -9.82 9.62
C THR A 24 -10.73 -8.76 8.67
N PRO A 25 -11.58 -7.97 7.99
CA PRO A 25 -11.08 -6.83 7.25
C PRO A 25 -10.19 -6.03 8.19
N CYS A 26 -9.06 -5.54 7.69
CA CYS A 26 -8.12 -4.71 8.45
C CYS A 26 -8.94 -3.71 9.27
N ALA A 27 -8.73 -3.69 10.60
CA ALA A 27 -9.50 -2.84 11.51
C ALA A 27 -9.33 -1.33 11.26
N ASN A 28 -8.58 -0.94 10.22
CA ASN A 28 -8.26 0.42 9.80
C ASN A 28 -8.23 0.52 8.27
N ALA A 29 -9.27 0.09 7.57
CA ALA A 29 -9.40 0.32 6.13
C ALA A 29 -10.32 1.52 5.91
N ALA A 30 -9.93 2.47 5.05
CA ALA A 30 -10.74 3.64 4.72
C ALA A 30 -11.42 3.47 3.35
N ASP A 31 -12.67 3.90 3.27
CA ASP A 31 -13.47 3.87 2.07
C ASP A 31 -13.12 5.05 1.14
N MET A 32 -12.84 4.76 -0.12
CA MET A 32 -12.45 5.77 -1.09
C MET A 32 -13.31 5.68 -2.35
N ILE A 33 -13.62 6.85 -2.91
CA ILE A 33 -14.17 7.01 -4.26
C ILE A 33 -13.21 7.77 -5.14
N ASP A 34 -13.25 7.52 -6.44
CA ASP A 34 -12.62 8.38 -7.41
C ASP A 34 -13.62 8.89 -8.43
N VAL A 35 -13.43 10.14 -8.84
CA VAL A 35 -14.38 10.89 -9.65
C VAL A 35 -13.68 11.76 -10.69
N SER A 36 -14.42 12.07 -11.75
CA SER A 36 -13.99 12.96 -12.81
C SER A 36 -15.14 13.88 -13.25
N SER A 37 -15.05 14.49 -14.42
CA SER A 37 -16.16 15.22 -15.04
C SER A 37 -17.36 14.32 -15.41
N TRP A 38 -17.19 13.00 -15.43
CA TRP A 38 -18.30 12.07 -15.61
C TRP A 38 -19.30 12.11 -14.44
N GLN A 39 -18.85 12.51 -13.26
CA GLN A 39 -19.67 12.68 -12.06
C GLN A 39 -19.96 14.15 -11.78
N THR A 40 -20.08 14.97 -12.81
CA THR A 40 -20.46 16.41 -12.66
C THR A 40 -21.68 16.56 -11.78
N GLY A 41 -21.58 17.42 -10.77
CA GLY A 41 -22.65 17.70 -9.81
C GLY A 41 -22.68 16.77 -8.60
N ILE A 42 -21.79 15.78 -8.49
CA ILE A 42 -21.70 14.94 -7.29
C ILE A 42 -21.40 15.79 -6.05
N ASN A 43 -22.09 15.48 -4.95
CA ASN A 43 -21.74 15.96 -3.63
C ASN A 43 -20.97 14.87 -2.88
N VAL A 44 -19.66 14.93 -2.93
CA VAL A 44 -18.77 13.92 -2.34
C VAL A 44 -18.88 13.81 -0.83
N THR A 45 -19.34 14.88 -0.15
CA THR A 45 -19.46 14.91 1.31
C THR A 45 -20.61 14.05 1.84
N THR A 46 -21.51 13.60 0.96
CA THR A 46 -22.70 12.81 1.32
C THR A 46 -22.65 11.36 0.85
N THR A 47 -21.60 10.95 0.18
CA THR A 47 -21.43 9.59 -0.36
C THR A 47 -21.11 8.54 0.70
N GLY A 48 -20.54 8.97 1.82
CA GLY A 48 -20.03 8.10 2.89
C GLY A 48 -18.54 7.77 2.72
N ALA A 49 -17.89 8.22 1.65
CA ALA A 49 -16.44 8.02 1.47
C ALA A 49 -15.64 8.83 2.50
N GLU A 50 -14.58 8.23 3.02
CA GLU A 50 -13.62 8.90 3.90
C GLU A 50 -12.53 9.61 3.09
N ILE A 51 -12.26 9.11 1.88
CA ILE A 51 -11.24 9.63 0.97
C ILE A 51 -11.88 9.84 -0.40
N VAL A 52 -11.51 10.95 -1.04
CA VAL A 52 -11.96 11.32 -2.38
C VAL A 52 -10.75 11.61 -3.25
N THR A 53 -10.61 10.89 -4.36
CA THR A 53 -9.66 11.24 -5.40
C THR A 53 -10.39 11.82 -6.59
N VAL A 54 -9.82 12.85 -7.22
CA VAL A 54 -10.47 13.53 -8.33
C VAL A 54 -9.52 13.78 -9.49
N LYS A 55 -9.97 13.50 -10.72
CA LYS A 55 -9.22 13.87 -11.92
C LYS A 55 -8.92 15.35 -11.89
N ALA A 56 -7.64 15.72 -11.94
CA ALA A 56 -7.24 17.11 -12.09
C ALA A 56 -6.94 17.44 -13.56
N THR A 57 -6.16 16.59 -14.20
CA THR A 57 -5.68 16.84 -15.59
C THR A 57 -5.63 15.54 -16.38
N GLU A 58 -5.52 15.69 -17.70
CA GLU A 58 -5.30 14.61 -18.66
C GLU A 58 -4.43 15.09 -19.81
N GLY A 59 -3.46 14.28 -20.23
CA GLY A 59 -2.53 14.63 -21.29
C GLY A 59 -1.84 15.99 -21.04
N ILE A 60 -1.67 16.77 -22.09
CA ILE A 60 -0.94 18.06 -22.00
C ILE A 60 -1.87 19.30 -21.98
N THR A 61 -3.19 19.13 -22.06
CA THR A 61 -4.11 20.27 -22.25
C THR A 61 -5.37 20.24 -21.39
N TYR A 62 -5.90 19.05 -21.06
CA TYR A 62 -7.17 18.95 -20.35
C TYR A 62 -7.03 19.26 -18.86
N VAL A 63 -7.95 20.06 -18.36
CA VAL A 63 -8.14 20.33 -16.94
C VAL A 63 -9.60 20.02 -16.59
N ASN A 64 -9.84 19.22 -15.56
CA ASN A 64 -11.19 18.91 -15.11
C ASN A 64 -11.85 20.14 -14.48
N PRO A 65 -12.96 20.65 -15.02
CA PRO A 65 -13.62 21.87 -14.52
C PRO A 65 -14.24 21.68 -13.13
N ASP A 66 -14.55 20.46 -12.73
CA ASP A 66 -15.13 20.16 -11.40
C ASP A 66 -14.07 19.93 -10.30
N CYS A 67 -12.79 19.81 -10.66
CA CYS A 67 -11.75 19.39 -9.74
C CYS A 67 -11.67 20.28 -8.50
N ASP A 68 -11.55 21.60 -8.69
CA ASP A 68 -11.35 22.51 -7.55
C ASP A 68 -12.56 22.51 -6.61
N ARG A 69 -13.77 22.50 -7.13
CA ARG A 69 -14.99 22.42 -6.31
C ARG A 69 -14.99 21.16 -5.44
N ILE A 70 -14.71 19.99 -6.05
CA ILE A 70 -14.69 18.71 -5.33
C ILE A 70 -13.60 18.69 -4.27
N VAL A 71 -12.41 19.17 -4.60
CA VAL A 71 -11.28 19.28 -3.65
C VAL A 71 -11.64 20.14 -2.45
N GLN A 72 -12.24 21.34 -2.68
CA GLN A 72 -12.60 22.25 -1.60
C GLN A 72 -13.74 21.68 -0.73
N ASP A 73 -14.74 21.05 -1.35
CA ASP A 73 -15.85 20.40 -0.64
C ASP A 73 -15.33 19.27 0.26
N ALA A 74 -14.47 18.39 -0.26
CA ALA A 74 -13.88 17.27 0.47
C ALA A 74 -12.98 17.74 1.64
N LEU A 75 -12.09 18.71 1.39
CA LEU A 75 -11.24 19.29 2.44
C LEU A 75 -12.08 19.93 3.55
N THR A 76 -13.14 20.66 3.19
CA THR A 76 -14.04 21.29 4.17
C THR A 76 -14.78 20.26 5.02
N ALA A 77 -15.11 19.11 4.43
CA ALA A 77 -15.73 18.00 5.14
C ALA A 77 -14.75 17.16 5.99
N GLY A 78 -13.44 17.44 5.89
CA GLY A 78 -12.41 16.69 6.61
C GLY A 78 -12.10 15.33 5.98
N GLN A 79 -12.47 15.10 4.72
CA GLN A 79 -12.14 13.90 3.97
C GLN A 79 -10.65 13.94 3.54
N GLY A 80 -10.05 12.77 3.36
CA GLY A 80 -8.77 12.65 2.66
C GLY A 80 -8.93 13.00 1.19
N VAL A 81 -7.94 13.69 0.62
CA VAL A 81 -8.03 14.15 -0.78
C VAL A 81 -6.84 13.65 -1.58
N GLY A 82 -7.09 13.16 -2.78
CA GLY A 82 -6.11 12.93 -3.83
C GLY A 82 -6.49 13.65 -5.12
N VAL A 83 -5.51 13.99 -5.94
CA VAL A 83 -5.74 14.52 -7.29
C VAL A 83 -4.94 13.71 -8.29
N TYR A 84 -5.58 13.27 -9.37
CA TYR A 84 -4.90 12.42 -10.33
C TYR A 84 -4.77 13.05 -11.72
N HIS A 85 -3.72 12.64 -12.40
CA HIS A 85 -3.42 12.94 -13.78
C HIS A 85 -3.60 11.68 -14.61
N PHE A 86 -4.49 11.71 -15.60
CA PHE A 86 -4.66 10.64 -16.56
C PHE A 86 -3.61 10.76 -17.68
N ALA A 87 -2.73 9.77 -17.79
CA ALA A 87 -1.58 9.81 -18.68
C ALA A 87 -1.94 9.48 -20.13
N HIS A 88 -1.36 10.23 -21.05
CA HIS A 88 -1.32 9.94 -22.48
C HIS A 88 0.13 9.64 -22.87
N THR A 89 0.51 8.36 -22.86
CA THR A 89 1.93 7.95 -22.96
C THR A 89 2.57 8.21 -24.32
N GLU A 90 1.81 8.63 -25.31
CA GLU A 90 2.32 9.16 -26.58
C GLU A 90 2.93 10.57 -26.44
N ASN A 91 2.60 11.28 -25.37
CA ASN A 91 3.20 12.58 -25.07
C ASN A 91 4.53 12.43 -24.30
N ASN A 92 5.24 13.53 -24.20
CA ASN A 92 6.44 13.57 -23.37
C ASN A 92 6.07 13.62 -21.88
N PRO A 93 6.61 12.72 -21.02
CA PRO A 93 6.25 12.62 -19.60
C PRO A 93 6.52 13.90 -18.80
N GLN A 94 7.60 14.64 -19.13
CA GLN A 94 7.89 15.90 -18.46
C GLN A 94 6.86 16.98 -18.80
N GLN A 95 6.33 16.99 -20.03
CA GLN A 95 5.30 17.93 -20.45
C GLN A 95 3.97 17.65 -19.73
N GLU A 96 3.57 16.37 -19.61
CA GLU A 96 2.38 15.99 -18.86
C GLU A 96 2.54 16.29 -17.36
N ALA A 97 3.69 15.96 -16.79
CA ALA A 97 4.00 16.30 -15.40
C ALA A 97 3.94 17.82 -15.16
N GLN A 98 4.50 18.61 -16.07
CA GLN A 98 4.46 20.07 -15.97
C GLN A 98 3.04 20.64 -16.10
N HIS A 99 2.21 20.05 -16.98
CA HIS A 99 0.80 20.40 -17.10
C HIS A 99 0.04 20.13 -15.79
N PHE A 100 0.23 18.94 -15.19
CA PHE A 100 -0.32 18.60 -13.89
C PHE A 100 0.14 19.57 -12.79
N ILE A 101 1.46 19.81 -12.67
CA ILE A 101 2.03 20.71 -11.66
C ILE A 101 1.46 22.11 -11.78
N ASN A 102 1.38 22.66 -12.99
CA ASN A 102 0.87 24.00 -13.22
C ASN A 102 -0.60 24.13 -12.84
N SER A 103 -1.41 23.12 -13.14
CA SER A 103 -2.85 23.09 -12.86
C SER A 103 -3.16 22.84 -11.39
N THR A 104 -2.26 22.19 -10.65
CA THR A 104 -2.47 21.75 -9.26
C THR A 104 -1.59 22.46 -8.24
N ARG A 105 -0.84 23.50 -8.65
CA ARG A 105 0.10 24.20 -7.75
C ARG A 105 -0.56 24.73 -6.47
N GLY A 106 -1.85 25.07 -6.50
CA GLY A 106 -2.62 25.54 -5.36
C GLY A 106 -2.84 24.45 -4.28
N TYR A 107 -2.62 23.19 -4.62
CA TYR A 107 -2.83 22.04 -3.74
C TYR A 107 -1.54 21.57 -3.04
N ILE A 108 -0.38 22.03 -3.50
CA ILE A 108 0.92 21.69 -2.90
C ILE A 108 0.95 22.10 -1.42
N ASN A 109 1.39 21.20 -0.56
CA ASN A 109 1.42 21.38 0.91
C ASN A 109 0.03 21.59 1.57
N LYS A 110 -1.04 21.12 0.93
CA LYS A 110 -2.41 21.17 1.46
C LYS A 110 -2.93 19.84 1.99
N GLY A 111 -2.09 18.83 2.12
CA GLY A 111 -2.50 17.51 2.56
C GLY A 111 -3.20 16.70 1.48
N ILE A 112 -2.90 16.97 0.24
CA ILE A 112 -3.46 16.32 -0.94
C ILE A 112 -2.42 15.40 -1.54
N VAL A 113 -2.82 14.18 -1.91
CA VAL A 113 -1.96 13.17 -2.52
C VAL A 113 -1.93 13.36 -4.03
N PRO A 114 -0.78 13.58 -4.67
CA PRO A 114 -0.66 13.55 -6.13
C PRO A 114 -0.67 12.10 -6.63
N ILE A 115 -1.36 11.84 -7.75
CA ILE A 115 -1.53 10.49 -8.28
C ILE A 115 -1.29 10.51 -9.78
N LEU A 116 -0.54 9.53 -10.26
CA LEU A 116 -0.42 9.21 -11.69
C LEU A 116 -1.38 8.08 -12.02
N ASP A 117 -2.35 8.34 -12.84
CA ASP A 117 -3.24 7.36 -13.44
C ASP A 117 -2.61 6.89 -14.76
N TRP A 118 -1.99 5.70 -14.72
CA TRP A 118 -1.18 5.17 -15.81
C TRP A 118 -1.81 3.91 -16.41
N GLU A 119 -2.59 4.13 -17.46
CA GLU A 119 -3.35 3.12 -18.18
C GLU A 119 -3.00 3.12 -19.69
N PRO A 120 -1.73 2.95 -20.06
CA PRO A 120 -1.31 3.17 -21.44
C PRO A 120 -1.88 2.13 -22.38
N ASN A 121 -2.24 2.60 -23.59
CA ASN A 121 -2.65 1.72 -24.68
C ASN A 121 -1.47 1.11 -25.45
N ALA A 122 -0.34 1.78 -25.52
CA ALA A 122 0.99 1.40 -26.03
C ALA A 122 1.82 2.67 -26.34
N PRO A 123 3.15 2.64 -26.34
CA PRO A 123 4.00 1.59 -25.80
C PRO A 123 4.01 1.59 -24.29
N TRP A 124 4.21 0.41 -23.71
CA TRP A 124 4.29 0.20 -22.27
C TRP A 124 5.72 0.47 -21.78
N ASP A 125 6.01 1.72 -21.46
CA ASP A 125 7.33 2.12 -20.95
C ASP A 125 7.20 2.65 -19.52
N THR A 126 7.54 1.82 -18.55
CA THR A 126 7.53 2.20 -17.13
C THR A 126 8.54 3.32 -16.79
N ASN A 127 9.55 3.55 -17.66
CA ASN A 127 10.43 4.71 -17.50
C ASN A 127 9.70 6.03 -17.82
N TRP A 128 8.68 5.99 -18.67
CA TRP A 128 7.79 7.13 -18.86
C TRP A 128 7.10 7.50 -17.54
N ALA A 129 6.51 6.50 -16.86
CA ALA A 129 5.87 6.69 -15.57
C ALA A 129 6.88 7.19 -14.52
N LEU A 130 8.06 6.57 -14.43
CA LEU A 130 9.11 6.99 -13.50
C LEU A 130 9.53 8.45 -13.71
N THR A 131 9.67 8.86 -14.95
CA THR A 131 10.03 10.25 -15.30
C THR A 131 8.96 11.24 -14.86
N TRP A 132 7.68 10.90 -15.04
CA TRP A 132 6.56 11.72 -14.55
C TRP A 132 6.58 11.80 -13.02
N LEU A 133 6.71 10.64 -12.34
CA LEU A 133 6.75 10.54 -10.88
C LEU A 133 7.86 11.41 -10.28
N HIS A 134 9.09 11.32 -10.81
CA HIS A 134 10.22 12.17 -10.38
C HIS A 134 9.95 13.65 -10.55
N THR A 135 9.38 14.03 -11.71
CA THR A 135 9.11 15.43 -12.02
C THR A 135 8.09 16.03 -11.06
N VAL A 136 7.04 15.28 -10.74
CA VAL A 136 6.00 15.73 -9.80
C VAL A 136 6.51 15.70 -8.36
N GLU A 137 7.23 14.66 -7.94
CA GLU A 137 7.82 14.59 -6.60
C GLU A 137 8.73 15.79 -6.33
N ALA A 138 9.59 16.13 -7.30
CA ALA A 138 10.49 17.29 -7.17
C ALA A 138 9.74 18.62 -6.97
N ALA A 139 8.57 18.77 -7.57
CA ALA A 139 7.76 19.99 -7.45
C ALA A 139 6.85 20.00 -6.22
N TRP A 140 6.29 18.85 -5.86
CA TRP A 140 5.34 18.73 -4.75
C TRP A 140 6.01 18.52 -3.39
N GLY A 141 7.23 17.98 -3.36
CA GLY A 141 7.90 17.55 -2.13
C GLY A 141 7.25 16.32 -1.49
N THR A 142 6.37 15.64 -2.23
CA THR A 142 5.60 14.46 -1.82
C THR A 142 5.65 13.43 -2.92
N LYS A 143 5.90 12.17 -2.58
CA LYS A 143 5.90 11.08 -3.56
C LYS A 143 4.50 10.87 -4.11
N PRO A 144 4.30 10.90 -5.43
CA PRO A 144 3.04 10.49 -6.02
C PRO A 144 2.76 9.00 -5.81
N ILE A 145 1.48 8.63 -5.80
CA ILE A 145 1.03 7.25 -5.93
C ILE A 145 0.82 6.96 -7.41
N ILE A 146 1.13 5.75 -7.86
CA ILE A 146 0.78 5.29 -9.19
C ILE A 146 -0.47 4.40 -9.14
N TYR A 147 -1.46 4.71 -9.98
CA TYR A 147 -2.61 3.85 -10.24
C TYR A 147 -2.42 3.11 -11.55
N THR A 148 -2.75 1.82 -11.57
CA THR A 148 -2.77 0.99 -12.77
C THR A 148 -3.59 -0.30 -12.57
N TYR A 149 -3.84 -1.04 -13.67
CA TYR A 149 -4.51 -2.33 -13.63
C TYR A 149 -3.60 -3.46 -13.11
N GLN A 150 -4.20 -4.45 -12.46
CA GLN A 150 -3.50 -5.67 -12.06
C GLN A 150 -2.80 -6.37 -13.25
N TYR A 151 -3.44 -6.39 -14.43
CA TYR A 151 -2.82 -6.96 -15.62
C TYR A 151 -1.52 -6.23 -16.01
N VAL A 152 -1.50 -4.92 -15.86
CA VAL A 152 -0.34 -4.08 -16.19
C VAL A 152 0.75 -4.27 -15.14
N GLU A 153 0.38 -4.28 -13.85
CA GLU A 153 1.31 -4.56 -12.76
C GLU A 153 2.00 -5.91 -12.97
N ASN A 154 1.26 -6.92 -13.35
CA ASN A 154 1.78 -8.29 -13.54
C ASN A 154 2.62 -8.46 -14.81
N SER A 155 2.54 -7.56 -15.79
CA SER A 155 3.06 -7.80 -17.15
C SER A 155 4.32 -6.99 -17.49
N TYR A 156 4.63 -5.94 -16.73
CA TYR A 156 5.72 -4.99 -17.05
C TYR A 156 6.76 -4.93 -15.95
N ASP A 157 7.94 -4.44 -16.29
CA ASP A 157 9.05 -4.27 -15.33
C ASP A 157 8.87 -2.99 -14.52
N TRP A 158 8.52 -3.15 -13.26
CA TRP A 158 8.34 -2.09 -12.29
C TRP A 158 9.50 -1.91 -11.32
N THR A 159 10.60 -2.64 -11.54
CA THR A 159 11.73 -2.73 -10.62
C THR A 159 12.20 -1.35 -10.13
N ASN A 160 12.38 -0.39 -11.05
CA ASN A 160 12.89 0.93 -10.68
C ASN A 160 11.86 1.72 -9.84
N ILE A 161 10.59 1.67 -10.19
CA ILE A 161 9.52 2.40 -9.48
C ILE A 161 9.32 1.82 -8.08
N VAL A 162 9.33 0.49 -7.95
CA VAL A 162 9.23 -0.20 -6.66
C VAL A 162 10.45 0.08 -5.80
N HIS A 163 11.66 0.00 -6.39
CA HIS A 163 12.92 0.28 -5.68
C HIS A 163 12.96 1.70 -5.10
N GLU A 164 12.37 2.65 -5.80
CA GLU A 164 12.27 4.03 -5.33
C GLU A 164 11.07 4.28 -4.39
N ASN A 165 10.35 3.21 -4.01
CA ASN A 165 9.28 3.25 -3.02
C ASN A 165 8.13 4.19 -3.39
N TYR A 166 7.69 4.16 -4.66
CA TYR A 166 6.42 4.77 -5.05
C TYR A 166 5.25 3.84 -4.70
N GLY A 167 4.22 4.40 -4.08
CA GLY A 167 3.04 3.64 -3.66
C GLY A 167 2.19 3.21 -4.85
N LEU A 168 1.53 2.05 -4.74
CA LEU A 168 0.63 1.49 -5.75
C LEU A 168 -0.84 1.61 -5.31
N TRP A 169 -1.68 2.15 -6.17
CA TRP A 169 -3.13 1.99 -6.14
C TRP A 169 -3.52 1.07 -7.29
N ILE A 170 -3.96 -0.15 -6.97
CA ILE A 170 -4.20 -1.20 -7.94
C ILE A 170 -5.68 -1.30 -8.30
N ALA A 171 -6.01 -1.39 -9.59
CA ALA A 171 -7.35 -1.74 -10.05
C ALA A 171 -7.45 -3.23 -10.38
N ALA A 172 -8.39 -3.90 -9.74
CA ALA A 172 -8.72 -5.30 -10.00
C ALA A 172 -10.17 -5.56 -9.63
N TYR A 173 -10.97 -6.04 -10.57
CA TYR A 173 -12.42 -6.19 -10.43
C TYR A 173 -12.80 -7.67 -10.41
N PRO A 174 -12.73 -8.37 -9.26
CA PRO A 174 -13.00 -9.81 -9.20
C PRO A 174 -14.44 -10.15 -9.51
N LEU A 175 -15.38 -9.20 -9.40
CA LEU A 175 -16.78 -9.35 -9.75
C LEU A 175 -17.17 -8.71 -11.10
N GLY A 176 -16.16 -8.22 -11.87
CA GLY A 176 -16.38 -7.50 -13.11
C GLY A 176 -17.25 -6.26 -12.89
N ASP A 177 -18.20 -6.02 -13.80
CA ASP A 177 -19.13 -4.90 -13.75
C ASP A 177 -20.39 -5.15 -12.87
N THR A 178 -20.37 -6.20 -12.06
CA THR A 178 -21.50 -6.49 -11.15
C THR A 178 -21.66 -5.33 -10.15
N PRO A 179 -22.87 -4.75 -10.01
CA PRO A 179 -23.10 -3.65 -9.08
C PRO A 179 -22.75 -4.03 -7.64
N ILE A 180 -21.99 -3.18 -6.96
CA ILE A 180 -21.68 -3.32 -5.52
C ILE A 180 -22.35 -2.14 -4.78
N TYR A 181 -23.19 -2.46 -3.80
CA TYR A 181 -23.91 -1.48 -3.01
C TYR A 181 -23.20 -1.20 -1.70
N GLY A 182 -22.93 0.11 -1.45
CA GLY A 182 -22.12 0.55 -0.32
C GLY A 182 -20.64 0.14 -0.46
N PHE A 183 -19.84 0.47 0.52
CA PHE A 183 -18.42 0.14 0.55
C PHE A 183 -18.23 -1.31 1.05
N ASN A 184 -18.32 -2.26 0.13
CA ASN A 184 -18.26 -3.70 0.41
C ASN A 184 -17.22 -4.36 -0.51
N PRO A 185 -15.91 -4.20 -0.22
CA PRO A 185 -14.87 -4.81 -1.04
C PRO A 185 -14.99 -6.34 -1.04
N PRO A 186 -14.80 -7.02 -2.19
CA PRO A 186 -14.81 -8.46 -2.28
C PRO A 186 -13.73 -9.11 -1.39
N ALA A 187 -14.00 -10.33 -0.91
CA ALA A 187 -13.04 -11.05 -0.06
C ALA A 187 -11.76 -11.46 -0.80
N THR A 188 -11.86 -11.65 -2.13
CA THR A 188 -10.70 -12.01 -2.96
C THR A 188 -9.94 -10.74 -3.33
N GLN A 189 -8.78 -10.56 -2.73
CA GLN A 189 -7.89 -9.42 -2.98
C GLN A 189 -7.02 -9.66 -4.23
N PRO A 190 -6.50 -8.58 -4.86
CA PRO A 190 -5.57 -8.69 -5.96
C PRO A 190 -4.25 -9.35 -5.56
N THR A 191 -3.68 -10.13 -6.47
CA THR A 191 -2.33 -10.64 -6.32
C THR A 191 -1.36 -9.68 -6.99
N LEU A 192 -0.34 -9.24 -6.26
CA LEU A 192 0.69 -8.34 -6.75
C LEU A 192 1.97 -9.14 -7.02
N TYR A 193 2.68 -8.80 -8.10
CA TYR A 193 3.92 -9.48 -8.48
C TYR A 193 5.18 -8.64 -8.22
N HIS A 194 5.05 -7.32 -8.29
CA HIS A 194 6.20 -6.42 -8.15
C HIS A 194 6.17 -5.62 -6.84
N TRP A 195 4.99 -5.14 -6.42
CA TRP A 195 4.87 -4.44 -5.15
C TRP A 195 4.61 -5.42 -4.00
N PRO A 196 5.26 -5.24 -2.84
CA PRO A 196 5.01 -6.08 -1.67
C PRO A 196 3.59 -5.86 -1.09
N PHE A 197 3.02 -4.70 -1.33
CA PHE A 197 1.65 -4.31 -0.93
C PHE A 197 1.15 -3.14 -1.78
N ALA A 198 -0.16 -2.96 -1.81
CA ALA A 198 -0.79 -1.78 -2.40
C ALA A 198 -1.15 -0.75 -1.32
N VAL A 199 -1.15 0.53 -1.66
CA VAL A 199 -1.71 1.62 -0.84
C VAL A 199 -3.23 1.54 -0.83
N ALA A 200 -3.81 1.26 -2.00
CA ALA A 200 -5.24 1.15 -2.19
C ALA A 200 -5.59 0.12 -3.28
N TRP A 201 -6.80 -0.39 -3.22
CA TRP A 201 -7.37 -1.27 -4.22
C TRP A 201 -8.73 -0.75 -4.70
N GLN A 202 -8.82 -0.40 -5.99
CA GLN A 202 -10.08 -0.12 -6.67
C GLN A 202 -10.70 -1.46 -7.06
N TYR A 203 -11.79 -1.81 -6.40
CA TYR A 203 -12.36 -3.15 -6.48
C TYR A 203 -13.61 -3.25 -7.37
N THR A 204 -14.16 -2.12 -7.79
CA THR A 204 -15.30 -2.07 -8.71
C THR A 204 -15.37 -0.73 -9.46
N PRO A 205 -15.73 -0.75 -10.76
CA PRO A 205 -16.08 0.44 -11.50
C PRO A 205 -17.60 0.74 -11.44
N ASN A 206 -18.38 -0.07 -10.73
CA ASN A 206 -19.85 0.01 -10.67
C ASN A 206 -20.36 -0.08 -9.24
N GLY A 207 -19.83 0.78 -8.37
CA GLY A 207 -20.28 0.94 -7.00
C GLY A 207 -21.50 1.86 -6.91
N HIS A 208 -22.40 1.56 -6.01
CA HIS A 208 -23.58 2.37 -5.72
C HIS A 208 -23.53 2.84 -4.27
N VAL A 209 -23.41 4.14 -4.08
CA VAL A 209 -23.32 4.78 -2.76
C VAL A 209 -24.51 5.70 -2.52
N ASN A 210 -24.67 6.15 -1.28
CA ASN A 210 -25.74 7.09 -0.92
C ASN A 210 -25.61 8.42 -1.70
N ASN A 211 -26.76 8.99 -2.03
CA ASN A 211 -26.89 10.32 -2.65
C ASN A 211 -26.19 10.48 -4.02
N TRP A 212 -25.91 9.39 -4.71
CA TRP A 212 -25.48 9.38 -6.10
C TRP A 212 -26.24 8.34 -6.92
N ASN A 213 -26.86 8.76 -8.04
CA ASN A 213 -27.62 7.90 -8.94
C ASN A 213 -26.75 7.47 -10.13
N GLY A 214 -25.82 6.59 -9.92
CA GLY A 214 -24.95 6.08 -10.98
C GLY A 214 -23.88 5.17 -10.41
N GLY A 215 -23.15 4.50 -11.28
CA GLY A 215 -21.97 3.78 -10.91
C GLY A 215 -20.83 4.73 -10.49
N LEU A 216 -20.07 4.32 -9.52
CA LEU A 216 -18.84 4.96 -9.07
C LEU A 216 -17.72 3.94 -8.95
N ASP A 217 -16.54 4.40 -9.16
CA ASP A 217 -15.33 3.66 -8.82
C ASP A 217 -15.16 3.66 -7.30
N LEU A 218 -15.17 2.45 -6.70
CA LEU A 218 -14.98 2.29 -5.27
C LEU A 218 -13.66 1.59 -5.00
N SER A 219 -12.97 2.14 -4.00
CA SER A 219 -11.70 1.62 -3.53
C SER A 219 -11.69 1.43 -2.03
N VAL A 220 -10.80 0.56 -1.56
CA VAL A 220 -10.39 0.44 -0.18
C VAL A 220 -8.94 0.90 -0.06
N VAL A 221 -8.66 1.80 0.89
CA VAL A 221 -7.30 2.19 1.27
C VAL A 221 -6.86 1.29 2.41
N TYR A 222 -5.68 0.68 2.28
CA TYR A 222 -5.11 -0.17 3.33
C TYR A 222 -4.47 0.70 4.42
N GLY A 223 -5.32 1.21 5.30
CA GLY A 223 -5.00 2.13 6.37
C GLY A 223 -6.16 3.08 6.63
N ASP A 224 -6.02 3.91 7.63
CA ASP A 224 -7.00 4.94 8.00
C ASP A 224 -6.72 6.29 7.31
N LEU A 225 -7.52 7.28 7.65
CA LEU A 225 -7.35 8.64 7.16
C LEU A 225 -5.99 9.26 7.54
N ASN A 226 -5.42 8.88 8.70
CA ASN A 226 -4.08 9.34 9.09
C ASN A 226 -3.01 8.75 8.17
N THR A 227 -3.17 7.50 7.77
CA THR A 227 -2.33 6.84 6.77
C THR A 227 -2.37 7.60 5.45
N TRP A 228 -3.55 8.00 4.97
CA TRP A 228 -3.69 8.82 3.77
C TRP A 228 -3.01 10.18 3.90
N HIS A 229 -3.17 10.85 5.04
CA HIS A 229 -2.48 12.10 5.30
C HIS A 229 -0.95 11.96 5.36
N ALA A 230 -0.45 10.82 5.79
CA ALA A 230 0.99 10.54 5.75
C ALA A 230 1.50 10.46 4.30
N TYR A 231 0.75 9.84 3.38
CA TYR A 231 1.07 9.87 1.95
C TYR A 231 1.02 11.28 1.35
N ALA A 232 0.18 12.15 1.90
CA ALA A 232 0.10 13.56 1.49
C ALA A 232 1.26 14.43 2.02
N GLY A 233 2.22 13.84 2.72
CA GLY A 233 3.32 14.59 3.34
C GLY A 233 2.92 15.40 4.57
N ASN A 234 1.66 15.36 4.97
CA ASN A 234 1.16 15.98 6.19
C ASN A 234 1.43 15.07 7.39
N ARG A 235 2.66 15.09 7.87
CA ARG A 235 2.91 14.60 9.22
C ARG A 235 2.19 15.53 10.18
N GLN A 236 1.01 15.17 10.64
CA GLN A 236 0.46 15.74 11.85
C GLN A 236 1.47 15.41 12.95
N VAL A 237 2.28 16.39 13.31
CA VAL A 237 2.95 16.38 14.62
C VAL A 237 1.78 16.30 15.58
N ALA A 238 1.56 15.12 16.16
CA ALA A 238 0.54 14.93 17.16
C ALA A 238 0.65 16.11 18.12
N SER A 239 -0.37 16.95 18.15
CA SER A 239 -0.43 18.09 19.07
C SER A 239 -0.21 17.48 20.44
N LYS A 240 0.90 17.89 21.09
CA LYS A 240 1.28 17.47 22.43
C LYS A 240 0.01 17.45 23.30
N PRO A 241 -0.37 16.31 23.88
CA PRO A 241 -1.54 16.26 24.74
C PRO A 241 -1.37 17.32 25.81
N THR A 242 -2.36 18.18 25.98
CA THR A 242 -2.48 19.04 27.16
C THR A 242 -2.33 18.15 28.39
N PRO A 243 -1.48 18.48 29.37
CA PRO A 243 -1.26 17.62 30.52
C PRO A 243 -2.57 17.37 31.27
N GLN A 244 -3.07 16.14 31.17
CA GLN A 244 -4.13 15.66 32.06
C GLN A 244 -3.47 15.37 33.42
N PRO A 245 -4.09 15.69 34.55
CA PRO A 245 -3.47 15.54 35.87
C PRO A 245 -3.11 14.08 36.13
N THR A 246 -1.89 13.91 36.54
CA THR A 246 -1.20 12.65 36.86
C THR A 246 -1.95 11.80 37.86
N PRO A 247 -2.24 10.52 37.58
CA PRO A 247 -2.39 9.52 38.66
C PRO A 247 -1.00 9.07 39.12
N GLN A 248 -0.84 9.00 40.39
CA GLN A 248 0.38 8.65 41.14
C GLN A 248 0.81 7.19 40.89
N PRO A 249 2.10 6.86 41.01
CA PRO A 249 2.71 5.65 40.50
C PRO A 249 2.52 4.46 41.49
N ASN A 250 2.25 3.30 40.91
CA ASN A 250 2.59 2.02 41.56
C ASN A 250 2.74 0.93 40.50
N THR A 251 3.97 0.56 40.25
CA THR A 251 4.53 -0.80 40.22
C THR A 251 5.80 -0.83 39.36
N PRO A 252 6.74 -1.74 39.66
CA PRO A 252 8.13 -1.57 39.25
C PRO A 252 8.39 -1.92 37.77
N ASP A 253 9.29 -1.12 37.19
CA ASP A 253 9.83 -1.30 35.86
C ASP A 253 10.39 -2.71 35.66
N THR A 254 9.79 -3.42 34.71
CA THR A 254 10.48 -4.50 33.99
C THR A 254 11.23 -3.84 32.84
N PRO A 255 12.53 -4.05 32.66
CA PRO A 255 13.27 -3.47 31.54
C PRO A 255 12.76 -4.10 30.23
N CYS A 256 12.02 -3.32 29.44
CA CYS A 256 11.68 -3.68 28.09
C CYS A 256 12.95 -3.52 27.23
N ASN A 257 13.58 -4.64 26.90
CA ASN A 257 14.70 -4.69 25.97
C ASN A 257 14.10 -4.59 24.56
N THR A 258 13.89 -3.38 24.07
CA THR A 258 13.35 -3.13 22.74
C THR A 258 14.50 -2.93 21.77
N ASP A 259 14.67 -3.87 20.82
CA ASP A 259 15.50 -3.67 19.64
C ASP A 259 14.83 -2.60 18.77
N CYS A 260 15.46 -1.44 18.71
CA CYS A 260 14.97 -0.33 17.91
C CYS A 260 16.04 0.07 16.88
N ILE A 261 15.59 0.40 15.67
CA ILE A 261 16.41 0.98 14.60
C ILE A 261 15.88 2.35 14.22
N THR A 262 16.71 3.13 13.54
CA THR A 262 16.28 4.36 12.87
C THR A 262 16.35 4.13 11.37
N ILE A 263 15.21 4.28 10.70
CA ILE A 263 15.09 4.08 9.24
C ILE A 263 15.93 5.12 8.51
N GLN A 264 16.76 4.65 7.58
CA GLN A 264 17.53 5.50 6.67
C GLN A 264 16.80 5.62 5.31
N PRO A 265 17.16 6.59 4.46
CA PRO A 265 16.63 6.68 3.10
C PRO A 265 16.77 5.34 2.35
N GLY A 266 15.66 4.84 1.77
CA GLY A 266 15.63 3.57 1.05
C GLY A 266 15.46 2.32 1.92
N GLN A 267 15.32 2.44 3.23
CA GLN A 267 15.08 1.31 4.13
C GLN A 267 13.60 1.16 4.46
N TYR A 268 13.17 -0.08 4.68
CA TYR A 268 11.83 -0.47 5.12
C TYR A 268 11.94 -1.57 6.20
N VAL A 269 10.89 -1.74 6.98
CA VAL A 269 10.93 -2.56 8.21
C VAL A 269 11.28 -4.04 7.95
N SER A 270 10.77 -4.60 6.86
CA SER A 270 11.05 -6.01 6.51
C SER A 270 12.51 -6.30 6.12
N MET A 271 13.33 -5.27 5.94
CA MET A 271 14.79 -5.45 5.82
C MET A 271 15.47 -5.89 7.12
N PHE A 272 14.83 -5.61 8.27
CA PHE A 272 15.42 -5.81 9.59
C PHE A 272 14.79 -6.98 10.33
N TRP A 273 13.48 -7.21 10.14
CA TRP A 273 12.74 -8.27 10.82
C TRP A 273 11.85 -9.04 9.86
N PRO A 274 11.91 -10.40 9.88
CA PRO A 274 11.04 -11.25 9.06
C PRO A 274 9.56 -11.08 9.41
N ASP A 275 9.27 -10.79 10.68
CA ASP A 275 7.97 -10.51 11.27
C ASP A 275 7.75 -8.99 11.40
N TRP A 276 8.04 -8.27 10.34
CA TRP A 276 8.01 -6.82 10.23
C TRP A 276 6.66 -6.17 10.62
N TRP A 277 5.59 -6.95 10.70
CA TRP A 277 4.28 -6.48 11.17
C TRP A 277 4.18 -6.37 12.71
N ASP A 278 5.09 -6.99 13.45
CA ASP A 278 5.14 -6.94 14.92
C ASP A 278 6.16 -5.90 15.42
N VAL A 279 6.04 -4.71 14.90
CA VAL A 279 6.88 -3.57 15.27
C VAL A 279 6.03 -2.36 15.66
N SER A 280 6.61 -1.52 16.49
CA SER A 280 6.07 -0.21 16.85
C SER A 280 6.71 0.85 15.94
N VAL A 281 5.89 1.56 15.17
CA VAL A 281 6.33 2.63 14.25
C VAL A 281 5.56 3.93 14.55
N PRO A 282 6.15 5.10 14.28
CA PRO A 282 5.47 6.39 14.52
C PRO A 282 4.15 6.56 13.75
N SER A 283 4.05 5.96 12.57
CA SER A 283 2.83 5.96 11.74
C SER A 283 1.72 5.05 12.27
N GLY A 284 2.03 4.15 13.20
CA GLY A 284 1.13 3.07 13.62
C GLY A 284 0.95 1.95 12.60
N ASN A 285 1.52 2.08 11.40
CA ASN A 285 1.47 1.08 10.34
C ASN A 285 2.89 0.68 9.92
N PRO A 286 3.34 -0.58 10.17
CA PRO A 286 4.68 -1.05 9.83
C PRO A 286 5.02 -1.00 8.33
N SER A 287 4.02 -0.96 7.47
CA SER A 287 4.21 -0.80 6.02
C SER A 287 4.58 0.64 5.63
N ILE A 288 4.48 1.59 6.56
CA ILE A 288 4.71 3.01 6.31
C ILE A 288 5.78 3.50 7.26
N VAL A 289 7.01 3.53 6.80
CA VAL A 289 8.15 4.07 7.52
C VAL A 289 8.90 5.08 6.66
N TYR A 290 9.42 6.11 7.31
CA TYR A 290 10.14 7.19 6.67
C TYR A 290 11.57 7.29 7.19
N PRO A 291 12.49 7.85 6.41
CA PRO A 291 13.82 8.17 6.90
C PRO A 291 13.75 9.01 8.18
N GLY A 292 14.42 8.54 9.23
CA GLY A 292 14.39 9.16 10.56
C GLY A 292 13.36 8.55 11.54
N ASP A 293 12.47 7.68 11.09
CA ASP A 293 11.54 6.97 11.98
C ASP A 293 12.30 6.00 12.86
N LYS A 294 11.98 6.01 14.15
CA LYS A 294 12.44 5.01 15.09
C LYS A 294 11.42 3.87 15.13
N VAL A 295 11.87 2.69 14.70
CA VAL A 295 11.06 1.47 14.65
C VAL A 295 11.57 0.51 15.71
N CYS A 296 10.69 0.00 16.55
CA CYS A 296 11.01 -0.92 17.63
C CYS A 296 10.23 -2.22 17.47
N HIS A 297 10.93 -3.35 17.53
CA HIS A 297 10.30 -4.66 17.51
C HIS A 297 9.60 -4.93 18.87
N ASN A 298 8.35 -5.40 18.84
CA ASN A 298 7.53 -5.54 20.06
C ASN A 298 7.90 -6.76 20.90
N ASN A 299 8.48 -7.77 20.28
CA ASN A 299 8.88 -9.00 20.95
C ASN A 299 10.39 -9.04 21.16
N GLY A 300 10.98 -8.46 22.13
CA GLY A 300 12.41 -8.41 22.46
C GLY A 300 13.23 -9.72 22.27
N SER A 301 13.11 -10.36 21.13
CA SER A 301 13.85 -11.53 20.69
C SER A 301 14.93 -11.11 19.71
N THR A 302 16.12 -10.84 20.23
CA THR A 302 17.36 -10.94 19.45
C THR A 302 17.55 -12.37 18.97
N ALA A 303 17.22 -12.63 17.71
CA ALA A 303 17.80 -13.74 16.98
C ALA A 303 17.74 -13.44 15.48
N THR A 304 18.63 -12.61 15.00
CA THR A 304 19.14 -12.76 13.63
C THR A 304 19.84 -14.10 13.53
N VAL A 305 19.09 -15.16 13.26
CA VAL A 305 19.69 -16.37 12.72
C VAL A 305 20.03 -16.04 11.27
N SER A 306 21.21 -15.51 11.04
CA SER A 306 21.74 -15.38 9.68
C SER A 306 21.83 -16.79 9.11
N ARG A 307 20.88 -17.14 8.26
CA ARG A 307 20.91 -18.37 7.48
C ARG A 307 21.72 -18.12 6.22
N THR A 308 22.44 -19.12 5.77
CA THR A 308 23.26 -19.02 4.57
C THR A 308 22.85 -20.07 3.55
N TYR A 309 22.97 -19.70 2.28
CA TYR A 309 22.80 -20.59 1.13
C TYR A 309 24.03 -20.48 0.22
N VAL A 310 24.56 -21.61 -0.22
CA VAL A 310 25.69 -21.64 -1.17
C VAL A 310 25.14 -21.84 -2.56
N VAL A 311 25.35 -20.87 -3.44
CA VAL A 311 24.86 -20.88 -4.82
C VAL A 311 25.37 -22.08 -5.58
N GLN A 312 24.48 -22.84 -6.20
CA GLN A 312 24.77 -23.97 -7.05
C GLN A 312 24.80 -23.55 -8.52
N ALA A 313 25.45 -24.39 -9.35
CA ALA A 313 25.44 -24.15 -10.80
C ALA A 313 23.99 -24.22 -11.36
N GLY A 314 23.54 -23.17 -12.03
CA GLY A 314 22.18 -23.05 -12.57
C GLY A 314 21.19 -22.34 -11.66
N ASP A 315 21.61 -21.94 -10.46
CA ASP A 315 20.75 -21.16 -9.58
C ASP A 315 20.52 -19.74 -10.10
N THR A 316 19.34 -19.23 -9.77
CA THR A 316 18.99 -17.82 -9.83
C THR A 316 18.48 -17.37 -8.46
N LEU A 317 18.64 -16.09 -8.11
CA LEU A 317 18.12 -15.60 -6.83
C LEU A 317 16.63 -15.84 -6.68
N SER A 318 15.85 -15.74 -7.76
CA SER A 318 14.41 -16.02 -7.75
C SER A 318 14.11 -17.49 -7.39
N ASN A 319 14.87 -18.45 -7.97
CA ASN A 319 14.68 -19.88 -7.68
C ASN A 319 15.12 -20.23 -6.26
N ILE A 320 16.22 -19.63 -5.78
CA ILE A 320 16.69 -19.79 -4.39
C ILE A 320 15.63 -19.24 -3.43
N ALA A 321 15.13 -18.05 -3.66
CA ALA A 321 14.10 -17.42 -2.84
C ALA A 321 12.81 -18.27 -2.77
N ALA A 322 12.36 -18.78 -3.92
CA ALA A 322 11.20 -19.67 -3.99
C ALA A 322 11.44 -20.99 -3.22
N HIS A 323 12.64 -21.58 -3.34
CA HIS A 323 13.02 -22.79 -2.61
C HIS A 323 13.06 -22.58 -1.09
N LEU A 324 13.54 -21.41 -0.65
CA LEU A 324 13.66 -21.06 0.76
C LEU A 324 12.38 -20.49 1.36
N GLY A 325 11.36 -20.19 0.53
CA GLY A 325 10.10 -19.58 0.97
C GLY A 325 10.25 -18.14 1.45
N ILE A 326 11.23 -17.40 0.89
CA ILE A 326 11.55 -16.02 1.27
C ILE A 326 11.46 -15.09 0.07
N ASN A 327 11.44 -13.79 0.34
CA ASN A 327 11.54 -12.78 -0.72
C ASN A 327 12.99 -12.70 -1.21
N MET A 328 13.21 -12.74 -2.54
CA MET A 328 14.56 -12.69 -3.14
C MET A 328 15.33 -11.40 -2.79
N TYR A 329 14.62 -10.32 -2.51
CA TYR A 329 15.23 -9.04 -2.10
C TYR A 329 15.80 -9.07 -0.67
N ASN A 330 15.45 -10.08 0.13
CA ASN A 330 16.04 -10.30 1.45
C ASN A 330 17.35 -11.10 1.39
N ILE A 331 17.76 -11.53 0.20
CA ILE A 331 19.00 -12.26 0.01
C ILE A 331 20.14 -11.27 -0.28
N THR A 332 21.19 -11.38 0.50
CA THR A 332 22.40 -10.52 0.39
C THR A 332 23.65 -11.38 0.25
N GLY A 333 24.81 -10.77 0.00
CA GLY A 333 26.10 -11.48 -0.08
C GLY A 333 26.52 -11.86 -1.49
N TYR A 334 25.78 -11.49 -2.54
CA TYR A 334 26.23 -11.69 -3.92
C TYR A 334 27.26 -10.64 -4.32
N SER A 335 28.40 -11.11 -4.81
CA SER A 335 29.59 -10.26 -5.08
C SER A 335 29.43 -9.32 -6.28
N SER A 336 28.49 -9.62 -7.17
CA SER A 336 28.23 -8.81 -8.36
C SER A 336 27.65 -7.44 -8.07
N GLY A 337 27.01 -7.25 -6.89
CA GLY A 337 26.18 -6.07 -6.60
C GLY A 337 24.91 -5.98 -7.47
N ASN A 338 24.62 -6.99 -8.28
CA ASN A 338 23.48 -7.06 -9.18
C ASN A 338 22.62 -8.27 -8.81
N ILE A 339 21.38 -8.02 -8.41
CA ILE A 339 20.41 -9.04 -8.00
C ILE A 339 20.11 -10.10 -9.08
N ASN A 340 20.35 -9.79 -10.34
CA ASN A 340 20.15 -10.70 -11.46
C ASN A 340 21.41 -11.50 -11.81
N LEU A 341 22.51 -11.35 -11.07
CA LEU A 341 23.78 -12.00 -11.37
C LEU A 341 24.44 -12.56 -10.11
N ILE A 342 24.38 -13.87 -9.96
CA ILE A 342 25.04 -14.63 -8.89
C ILE A 342 25.95 -15.70 -9.50
N TYR A 343 26.98 -16.08 -8.76
CA TYR A 343 27.96 -17.06 -9.23
C TYR A 343 27.95 -18.32 -8.36
N PRO A 344 28.09 -19.51 -8.93
CA PRO A 344 28.22 -20.74 -8.15
C PRO A 344 29.34 -20.65 -7.12
N GLY A 345 29.07 -21.07 -5.89
CA GLY A 345 29.99 -21.00 -4.77
C GLY A 345 29.89 -19.74 -3.90
N GLU A 346 29.12 -18.73 -4.31
CA GLU A 346 28.84 -17.58 -3.45
C GLU A 346 28.02 -18.00 -2.22
N VAL A 347 28.31 -17.40 -1.08
CA VAL A 347 27.56 -17.59 0.15
C VAL A 347 26.57 -16.44 0.30
N LEU A 348 25.31 -16.72 0.09
CA LEU A 348 24.21 -15.77 0.27
C LEU A 348 23.73 -15.82 1.72
N HIS A 349 23.26 -14.69 2.23
CA HIS A 349 22.68 -14.54 3.57
C HIS A 349 21.19 -14.18 3.44
N TYR A 350 20.33 -14.79 4.30
CA TYR A 350 18.89 -14.57 4.30
C TYR A 350 18.27 -14.77 5.68
#